data_bc612bd9a6cbc3d6d9c31614d2b39e97
#
_entry.id   bc612bd9a6cbc3d6d9c31614d2b39e97
#
_cell.length_a   1.000
_cell.length_b   1.000
_cell.length_c   1.000
_cell.angle_alpha   90.00
_cell.angle_beta   90.00
_cell.angle_gamma   90.00
#
_symmetry.space_group_name_H-M   'P 1'
#
loop_
_entity.id
_entity.type
_entity.pdbx_description
1 polymer ?
#
loop_
_entity_poly.entity_id
_entity_poly.type
_entity_poly.pdbx_seq_one_letter_code
_entity_poly.pdbx_strand_id
1 'polypeptide(L)'
;MTGTVDQATPTLLRSGIVLAAASAGGNIAAFALTIALGRLLAPGDFGAIGALFGLAIVGQVPGLALQAVVARHVATQRHGATRLHGATRSRTAAPGPHDTATTTLLVVGAAGAVVLAVAGLALAVPLASVLHLDSAAPTCWLAVALAPGTVGFAAQGILQGAERFGALAALILVTSVARVAGGLAGSPAGPAGVLAGMAAGALVTVAFALYLLRRDLPERRERRFRTAVPAGLGREWWHAMAGLGALLALTNADVVLARHYLPAAESGLYAAGAVVAKIAFWLPQAVALVVFPRLTDPDARGPVLARALAAVGALGAATSIGAAVLGPWALGLVLGPTYRALGAELGLFAAAGAVGALVQLLLYSGIASGSRAIGLLLLGALAGLVTVVATVAHGSVTAVVSTVIAALGGVAVVALVLTRRGPRATVPG
;
A
#
# COMPACT_ATOMS: atom_id res chain seq x y z
N MET A 1 -43.50 13.64 -1.37
CA MET A 1 -42.52 12.62 -0.94
C MET A 1 -41.10 13.09 -1.25
N THR A 2 -40.62 14.12 -0.53
CA THR A 2 -39.31 14.77 -0.78
C THR A 2 -38.54 14.99 0.52
N GLY A 3 -38.34 13.95 1.32
CA GLY A 3 -37.82 14.16 2.68
C GLY A 3 -36.69 13.19 3.13
N THR A 4 -36.17 12.27 2.31
CA THR A 4 -35.24 11.22 2.77
C THR A 4 -33.85 11.24 2.12
N VAL A 5 -33.60 12.07 1.13
CA VAL A 5 -32.30 12.14 0.44
C VAL A 5 -31.30 13.06 1.16
N ASP A 6 -31.77 14.02 1.94
CA ASP A 6 -30.96 15.13 2.47
C ASP A 6 -30.21 14.80 3.79
N GLN A 7 -30.60 13.75 4.53
CA GLN A 7 -29.95 13.40 5.81
C GLN A 7 -28.81 12.36 5.68
N ALA A 8 -28.72 11.63 4.58
CA ALA A 8 -27.68 10.62 4.35
C ALA A 8 -26.32 11.23 3.93
N THR A 9 -26.35 12.38 3.27
CA THR A 9 -25.18 13.08 2.73
C THR A 9 -24.20 13.57 3.81
N PRO A 10 -24.64 14.23 4.91
CA PRO A 10 -23.71 14.75 5.93
C PRO A 10 -23.04 13.63 6.77
N THR A 11 -23.72 12.52 7.00
CA THR A 11 -23.13 11.38 7.75
C THR A 11 -22.06 10.63 6.94
N LEU A 12 -22.25 10.44 5.65
CA LEU A 12 -21.26 9.82 4.77
C LEU A 12 -20.02 10.71 4.58
N LEU A 13 -20.21 12.01 4.43
CA LEU A 13 -19.12 13.00 4.38
C LEU A 13 -18.29 12.99 5.67
N ARG A 14 -18.95 13.03 6.83
CA ARG A 14 -18.27 12.97 8.13
C ARG A 14 -17.47 11.68 8.30
N SER A 15 -18.03 10.54 7.91
CA SER A 15 -17.36 9.24 7.98
C SER A 15 -16.17 9.17 7.02
N GLY A 16 -16.28 9.73 5.82
CA GLY A 16 -15.19 9.84 4.86
C GLY A 16 -14.04 10.72 5.39
N ILE A 17 -14.34 11.84 6.01
CA ILE A 17 -13.35 12.74 6.63
C ILE A 17 -12.61 12.01 7.77
N VAL A 18 -13.33 11.32 8.65
CA VAL A 18 -12.72 10.57 9.77
C VAL A 18 -11.78 9.49 9.24
N LEU A 19 -12.18 8.76 8.21
CA LEU A 19 -11.34 7.72 7.60
C LEU A 19 -10.10 8.32 6.91
N ALA A 20 -10.28 9.41 6.16
CA ALA A 20 -9.18 10.13 5.51
C ALA A 20 -8.18 10.67 6.54
N ALA A 21 -8.67 11.26 7.65
CA ALA A 21 -7.83 11.75 8.73
C ALA A 21 -7.06 10.60 9.43
N ALA A 22 -7.71 9.45 9.68
CA ALA A 22 -7.04 8.28 10.26
C ALA A 22 -5.96 7.73 9.33
N SER A 23 -6.23 7.65 8.03
CA SER A 23 -5.26 7.20 7.02
C SER A 23 -4.08 8.17 6.88
N ALA A 24 -4.35 9.48 6.85
CA ALA A 24 -3.30 10.51 6.83
C ALA A 24 -2.44 10.45 8.11
N GLY A 25 -3.07 10.33 9.29
CA GLY A 25 -2.36 10.15 10.56
C GLY A 25 -1.49 8.89 10.57
N GLY A 26 -1.98 7.79 10.00
CA GLY A 26 -1.22 6.55 9.83
C GLY A 26 0.02 6.72 8.93
N ASN A 27 -0.12 7.44 7.82
CA ASN A 27 1.01 7.74 6.93
C ASN A 27 2.03 8.66 7.61
N ILE A 28 1.58 9.72 8.30
CA ILE A 28 2.46 10.60 9.08
C ILE A 28 3.23 9.80 10.13
N ALA A 29 2.56 8.89 10.84
CA ALA A 29 3.19 8.02 11.84
C ALA A 29 4.25 7.09 11.20
N ALA A 30 3.98 6.53 10.02
CA ALA A 30 4.94 5.71 9.29
C ALA A 30 6.19 6.51 8.85
N PHE A 31 6.02 7.75 8.38
CA PHE A 31 7.13 8.65 8.07
C PHE A 31 7.91 9.05 9.31
N ALA A 32 7.21 9.35 10.42
CA ALA A 32 7.85 9.69 11.70
C ALA A 32 8.70 8.51 12.21
N LEU A 33 8.22 7.27 12.11
CA LEU A 33 9.02 6.08 12.43
C LEU A 33 10.27 6.01 11.55
N THR A 34 10.13 6.18 10.24
CA THR A 34 11.27 6.11 9.31
C THR A 34 12.31 7.18 9.61
N ILE A 35 11.86 8.41 9.91
CA ILE A 35 12.75 9.51 10.32
C ILE A 35 13.46 9.20 11.62
N ALA A 36 12.74 8.69 12.63
CA ALA A 36 13.32 8.33 13.92
C ALA A 36 14.37 7.22 13.76
N LEU A 37 14.09 6.19 12.97
CA LEU A 37 15.05 5.12 12.68
C LEU A 37 16.28 5.62 11.92
N GLY A 38 16.14 6.59 11.01
CA GLY A 38 17.27 7.21 10.32
C GLY A 38 18.22 7.97 11.27
N ARG A 39 17.71 8.44 12.42
CA ARG A 39 18.51 9.07 13.47
C ARG A 39 19.10 8.09 14.47
N LEU A 40 18.41 6.99 14.74
CA LEU A 40 18.77 6.03 15.78
C LEU A 40 19.73 4.95 15.29
N LEU A 41 19.67 4.62 13.99
CA LEU A 41 20.44 3.53 13.38
C LEU A 41 21.66 4.08 12.61
N ALA A 42 22.69 3.25 12.51
CA ALA A 42 23.79 3.52 11.59
C ALA A 42 23.31 3.53 10.13
N PRO A 43 23.94 4.28 9.21
CA PRO A 43 23.48 4.35 7.81
C PRO A 43 23.30 3.00 7.14
N GLY A 44 24.18 2.03 7.38
CA GLY A 44 24.07 0.68 6.83
C GLY A 44 22.84 -0.07 7.33
N ASP A 45 22.51 0.04 8.63
CA ASP A 45 21.30 -0.55 9.23
C ASP A 45 20.05 0.15 8.74
N PHE A 46 20.10 1.46 8.56
CA PHE A 46 18.98 2.22 8.00
C PHE A 46 18.72 1.83 6.54
N GLY A 47 19.79 1.58 5.75
CA GLY A 47 19.66 1.02 4.41
C GLY A 47 19.00 -0.36 4.40
N ALA A 48 19.39 -1.24 5.34
CA ALA A 48 18.77 -2.55 5.52
C ALA A 48 17.27 -2.42 5.88
N ILE A 49 16.92 -1.54 6.82
CA ILE A 49 15.52 -1.25 7.17
C ILE A 49 14.75 -0.68 5.98
N GLY A 50 15.33 0.20 5.19
CA GLY A 50 14.71 0.73 3.97
C GLY A 50 14.32 -0.38 2.99
N ALA A 51 15.24 -1.30 2.71
CA ALA A 51 14.98 -2.46 1.85
C ALA A 51 13.92 -3.41 2.45
N LEU A 52 14.01 -3.70 3.74
CA LEU A 52 13.05 -4.54 4.45
C LEU A 52 11.64 -3.90 4.48
N PHE A 53 11.53 -2.58 4.59
CA PHE A 53 10.26 -1.87 4.47
C PHE A 53 9.73 -1.89 3.03
N GLY A 54 10.61 -1.80 2.02
CA GLY A 54 10.24 -2.02 0.62
C GLY A 54 9.64 -3.41 0.40
N LEU A 55 10.32 -4.44 0.89
CA LEU A 55 9.81 -5.83 0.88
C LEU A 55 8.52 -5.98 1.70
N ALA A 56 8.40 -5.29 2.84
CA ALA A 56 7.17 -5.29 3.64
C ALA A 56 5.97 -4.74 2.85
N ILE A 57 6.15 -3.66 2.09
CA ILE A 57 5.10 -3.07 1.27
C ILE A 57 4.64 -4.05 0.19
N VAL A 58 5.59 -4.72 -0.49
CA VAL A 58 5.27 -5.75 -1.48
C VAL A 58 4.64 -6.98 -0.82
N GLY A 59 5.16 -7.42 0.32
CA GLY A 59 4.64 -8.55 1.10
C GLY A 59 3.23 -8.32 1.66
N GLN A 60 2.77 -7.07 1.78
CA GLN A 60 1.40 -6.74 2.21
C GLN A 60 0.37 -6.83 1.06
N VAL A 61 0.80 -6.94 -0.20
CA VAL A 61 -0.10 -6.99 -1.36
C VAL A 61 -1.20 -8.05 -1.24
N PRO A 62 -0.90 -9.30 -0.83
CA PRO A 62 -1.93 -10.32 -0.63
C PRO A 62 -3.01 -9.91 0.38
N GLY A 63 -2.59 -9.26 1.46
CA GLY A 63 -3.51 -8.74 2.49
C GLY A 63 -4.36 -7.57 1.99
N LEU A 64 -3.76 -6.62 1.28
CA LEU A 64 -4.48 -5.48 0.67
C LEU A 64 -5.51 -5.94 -0.37
N ALA A 65 -5.14 -6.92 -1.21
CA ALA A 65 -6.06 -7.52 -2.17
C ALA A 65 -7.22 -8.23 -1.44
N LEU A 66 -6.92 -8.95 -0.36
CA LEU A 66 -7.93 -9.60 0.47
C LEU A 66 -8.88 -8.58 1.10
N GLN A 67 -8.36 -7.47 1.65
CA GLN A 67 -9.19 -6.38 2.18
C GLN A 67 -10.19 -5.88 1.15
N ALA A 68 -9.75 -5.57 -0.06
CA ALA A 68 -10.61 -5.03 -1.12
C ALA A 68 -11.73 -6.02 -1.50
N VAL A 69 -11.40 -7.31 -1.65
CA VAL A 69 -12.36 -8.35 -2.03
C VAL A 69 -13.34 -8.62 -0.89
N VAL A 70 -12.87 -8.69 0.35
CA VAL A 70 -13.70 -8.86 1.55
C VAL A 70 -14.67 -7.68 1.70
N ALA A 71 -14.18 -6.45 1.58
CA ALA A 71 -15.02 -5.25 1.68
C ALA A 71 -16.16 -5.27 0.66
N ARG A 72 -15.84 -5.61 -0.59
CA ARG A 72 -16.84 -5.73 -1.66
C ARG A 72 -17.85 -6.84 -1.39
N HIS A 73 -17.39 -8.00 -0.93
CA HIS A 73 -18.26 -9.13 -0.62
C HIS A 73 -19.25 -8.81 0.51
N VAL A 74 -18.77 -8.22 1.61
CA VAL A 74 -19.62 -7.80 2.74
C VAL A 74 -20.61 -6.73 2.32
N ALA A 75 -20.19 -5.74 1.52
CA ALA A 75 -21.09 -4.69 1.03
C ALA A 75 -22.21 -5.24 0.14
N THR A 76 -21.90 -6.17 -0.79
CA THR A 76 -22.92 -6.79 -1.65
C THR A 76 -23.92 -7.64 -0.88
N GLN A 77 -23.49 -8.38 0.12
CA GLN A 77 -24.40 -9.15 0.99
C GLN A 77 -25.38 -8.24 1.75
N ARG A 78 -24.90 -7.11 2.31
CA ARG A 78 -25.78 -6.14 3.00
C ARG A 78 -26.83 -5.55 2.09
N HIS A 79 -26.44 -5.10 0.90
CA HIS A 79 -27.41 -4.53 -0.06
C HIS A 79 -28.42 -5.57 -0.56
N GLY A 80 -28.01 -6.84 -0.73
CA GLY A 80 -28.92 -7.95 -1.06
C GLY A 80 -29.93 -8.22 0.06
N ALA A 81 -29.48 -8.25 1.31
CA ALA A 81 -30.35 -8.46 2.48
C ALA A 81 -31.37 -7.32 2.64
N THR A 82 -30.96 -6.06 2.45
CA THR A 82 -31.85 -4.91 2.54
C THR A 82 -32.99 -4.94 1.50
N ARG A 83 -32.70 -5.39 0.29
CA ARG A 83 -33.72 -5.56 -0.77
C ARG A 83 -34.73 -6.66 -0.47
N LEU A 84 -34.31 -7.75 0.15
CA LEU A 84 -35.18 -8.88 0.52
C LEU A 84 -36.05 -8.56 1.74
N HIS A 85 -35.54 -7.81 2.74
CA HIS A 85 -36.30 -7.45 3.94
C HIS A 85 -37.30 -6.30 3.71
N GLY A 86 -37.19 -5.55 2.62
CA GLY A 86 -38.24 -4.61 2.19
C GLY A 86 -39.52 -5.29 1.74
N ALA A 87 -39.47 -6.61 1.43
CA ALA A 87 -40.61 -7.37 0.87
C ALA A 87 -41.36 -8.24 1.91
N THR A 88 -40.76 -8.54 3.08
CA THR A 88 -41.47 -9.43 4.06
C THR A 88 -40.99 -9.12 5.52
N ARG A 89 -41.87 -8.50 6.31
CA ARG A 89 -41.74 -8.43 7.76
C ARG A 89 -42.11 -9.78 8.37
N SER A 90 -41.13 -10.63 8.64
CA SER A 90 -41.32 -11.80 9.52
C SER A 90 -40.31 -11.71 10.67
N ARG A 91 -40.89 -11.66 11.88
CA ARG A 91 -40.20 -11.56 13.19
C ARG A 91 -39.89 -12.98 13.71
N THR A 92 -38.89 -13.62 13.19
CA THR A 92 -38.22 -14.75 13.87
C THR A 92 -36.76 -14.68 13.53
N ALA A 93 -35.98 -14.14 14.48
CA ALA A 93 -34.53 -14.01 14.35
C ALA A 93 -33.89 -15.39 14.50
N ALA A 94 -33.73 -16.08 13.39
CA ALA A 94 -32.63 -17.04 13.27
C ALA A 94 -31.29 -16.29 13.22
N PRO A 95 -30.16 -16.84 13.77
CA PRO A 95 -28.85 -16.21 13.69
C PRO A 95 -28.58 -15.84 12.24
N GLY A 96 -28.36 -14.55 12.00
CA GLY A 96 -28.30 -14.01 10.64
C GLY A 96 -27.12 -14.60 9.85
N PRO A 97 -27.20 -14.73 8.53
CA PRO A 97 -26.13 -15.23 7.67
C PRO A 97 -24.83 -14.39 7.77
N HIS A 98 -24.85 -13.30 8.52
CA HIS A 98 -23.72 -12.39 8.75
C HIS A 98 -22.61 -12.99 9.64
N ASP A 99 -22.96 -13.78 10.68
CA ASP A 99 -22.00 -14.28 11.66
C ASP A 99 -21.08 -15.37 11.09
N THR A 100 -21.64 -16.25 10.27
CA THR A 100 -20.88 -17.30 9.58
C THR A 100 -19.96 -16.74 8.49
N ALA A 101 -20.39 -15.71 7.77
CA ALA A 101 -19.58 -15.06 6.73
C ALA A 101 -18.36 -14.37 7.33
N THR A 102 -18.51 -13.61 8.41
CA THR A 102 -17.41 -12.91 9.12
C THR A 102 -16.35 -13.92 9.59
N THR A 103 -16.76 -15.02 10.22
CA THR A 103 -15.83 -16.07 10.67
C THR A 103 -15.09 -16.70 9.50
N THR A 104 -15.78 -17.02 8.39
CA THR A 104 -15.15 -17.59 7.19
C THR A 104 -14.08 -16.64 6.61
N LEU A 105 -14.38 -15.37 6.52
CA LEU A 105 -13.44 -14.36 5.99
C LEU A 105 -12.21 -14.18 6.89
N LEU A 106 -12.38 -14.23 8.20
CA LEU A 106 -11.25 -14.21 9.15
C LEU A 106 -10.42 -15.51 9.07
N VAL A 107 -11.05 -16.66 8.87
CA VAL A 107 -10.33 -17.94 8.66
C VAL A 107 -9.53 -17.90 7.36
N VAL A 108 -10.08 -17.34 6.28
CA VAL A 108 -9.34 -17.11 5.03
C VAL A 108 -8.15 -16.18 5.27
N GLY A 109 -8.34 -15.10 6.03
CA GLY A 109 -7.24 -14.21 6.45
C GLY A 109 -6.16 -14.94 7.26
N ALA A 110 -6.57 -15.79 8.20
CA ALA A 110 -5.64 -16.58 9.01
C ALA A 110 -4.89 -17.65 8.19
N ALA A 111 -5.57 -18.32 7.27
CA ALA A 111 -4.92 -19.25 6.33
C ALA A 111 -3.90 -18.52 5.43
N GLY A 112 -4.25 -17.36 4.90
CA GLY A 112 -3.32 -16.50 4.16
C GLY A 112 -2.13 -16.05 5.01
N ALA A 113 -2.35 -15.74 6.28
CA ALA A 113 -1.28 -15.39 7.22
C ALA A 113 -0.30 -16.57 7.43
N VAL A 114 -0.80 -17.80 7.59
CA VAL A 114 0.04 -18.99 7.70
C VAL A 114 0.86 -19.22 6.43
N VAL A 115 0.23 -19.13 5.26
CA VAL A 115 0.92 -19.29 3.97
C VAL A 115 2.03 -18.24 3.82
N LEU A 116 1.73 -16.98 4.16
CA LEU A 116 2.70 -15.88 4.08
C LEU A 116 3.84 -16.06 5.09
N ALA A 117 3.55 -16.52 6.31
CA ALA A 117 4.57 -16.81 7.32
C ALA A 117 5.50 -17.94 6.86
N VAL A 118 4.95 -19.06 6.39
CA VAL A 118 5.72 -20.21 5.92
C VAL A 118 6.59 -19.84 4.71
N ALA A 119 5.99 -19.17 3.71
CA ALA A 119 6.73 -18.72 2.53
C ALA A 119 7.82 -17.69 2.90
N GLY A 120 7.49 -16.72 3.75
CA GLY A 120 8.45 -15.71 4.21
C GLY A 120 9.61 -16.30 5.01
N LEU A 121 9.33 -17.25 5.91
CA LEU A 121 10.38 -17.95 6.67
C LEU A 121 11.24 -18.84 5.77
N ALA A 122 10.64 -19.53 4.79
CA ALA A 122 11.39 -20.32 3.81
C ALA A 122 12.33 -19.44 2.95
N LEU A 123 11.91 -18.20 2.64
CA LEU A 123 12.69 -17.22 1.89
C LEU A 123 13.61 -16.38 2.77
N ALA A 124 13.58 -16.52 4.10
CA ALA A 124 14.28 -15.62 5.02
C ALA A 124 15.81 -15.66 4.81
N VAL A 125 16.41 -16.84 4.68
CA VAL A 125 17.85 -16.99 4.45
C VAL A 125 18.27 -16.48 3.06
N PRO A 126 17.62 -16.87 1.96
CA PRO A 126 17.91 -16.28 0.64
C PRO A 126 17.76 -14.74 0.62
N LEU A 127 16.72 -14.20 1.23
CA LEU A 127 16.53 -12.76 1.29
C LEU A 127 17.62 -12.06 2.13
N ALA A 128 18.03 -12.66 3.24
CA ALA A 128 19.11 -12.11 4.05
C ALA A 128 20.43 -12.06 3.25
N SER A 129 20.73 -13.10 2.47
CA SER A 129 21.93 -13.14 1.62
C SER A 129 21.87 -12.10 0.50
N VAL A 130 20.71 -11.95 -0.16
CA VAL A 130 20.50 -10.93 -1.21
C VAL A 130 20.64 -9.51 -0.64
N LEU A 131 20.18 -9.27 0.58
CA LEU A 131 20.28 -7.96 1.24
C LEU A 131 21.59 -7.73 1.98
N HIS A 132 22.54 -8.66 1.91
CA HIS A 132 23.82 -8.61 2.62
C HIS A 132 23.64 -8.29 4.10
N LEU A 133 22.72 -9.02 4.78
CA LEU A 133 22.48 -8.92 6.21
C LEU A 133 23.38 -9.88 6.97
N ASP A 134 23.87 -9.49 8.15
CA ASP A 134 24.73 -10.32 9.01
C ASP A 134 24.01 -11.57 9.53
N SER A 135 22.70 -11.57 9.52
CA SER A 135 21.85 -12.72 9.95
C SER A 135 20.50 -12.73 9.25
N ALA A 136 19.84 -13.89 9.25
CA ALA A 136 18.48 -14.03 8.76
C ALA A 136 17.40 -13.51 9.76
N ALA A 137 17.79 -13.07 10.96
CA ALA A 137 16.83 -12.63 11.98
C ALA A 137 15.90 -11.49 11.50
N PRO A 138 16.39 -10.42 10.81
CA PRO A 138 15.51 -9.37 10.31
C PRO A 138 14.47 -9.88 9.31
N THR A 139 14.86 -10.77 8.38
CA THR A 139 13.96 -11.34 7.37
C THR A 139 12.96 -12.33 7.98
N CYS A 140 13.35 -13.09 8.99
CA CYS A 140 12.43 -13.91 9.77
C CYS A 140 11.39 -13.05 10.49
N TRP A 141 11.81 -12.00 11.18
CA TRP A 141 10.89 -11.08 11.86
C TRP A 141 9.99 -10.33 10.88
N LEU A 142 10.47 -10.02 9.66
CA LEU A 142 9.64 -9.48 8.60
C LEU A 142 8.48 -10.43 8.27
N ALA A 143 8.76 -11.72 8.06
CA ALA A 143 7.74 -12.73 7.78
C ALA A 143 6.72 -12.83 8.95
N VAL A 144 7.22 -12.85 10.19
CA VAL A 144 6.37 -12.88 11.40
C VAL A 144 5.52 -11.63 11.55
N ALA A 145 6.03 -10.45 11.14
CA ALA A 145 5.27 -9.19 11.19
C ALA A 145 4.18 -9.11 10.11
N LEU A 146 4.43 -9.65 8.91
CA LEU A 146 3.49 -9.62 7.78
C LEU A 146 2.28 -10.55 7.99
N ALA A 147 2.50 -11.71 8.60
CA ALA A 147 1.47 -12.73 8.76
C ALA A 147 0.23 -12.21 9.55
N PRO A 148 0.35 -11.66 10.77
CA PRO A 148 -0.79 -11.10 11.49
C PRO A 148 -1.43 -9.93 10.73
N GLY A 149 -0.65 -9.17 9.94
CA GLY A 149 -1.14 -8.08 9.09
C GLY A 149 -2.23 -8.55 8.11
N THR A 150 -2.13 -9.77 7.58
CA THR A 150 -3.13 -10.34 6.67
C THR A 150 -4.51 -10.50 7.35
N VAL A 151 -4.53 -10.93 8.62
CA VAL A 151 -5.76 -10.98 9.43
C VAL A 151 -6.29 -9.57 9.68
N GLY A 152 -5.39 -8.63 9.97
CA GLY A 152 -5.73 -7.22 10.14
C GLY A 152 -6.40 -6.63 8.88
N PHE A 153 -5.88 -6.93 7.69
CA PHE A 153 -6.48 -6.51 6.41
C PHE A 153 -7.86 -7.14 6.16
N ALA A 154 -8.04 -8.44 6.49
CA ALA A 154 -9.35 -9.08 6.41
C ALA A 154 -10.36 -8.37 7.34
N ALA A 155 -9.98 -8.06 8.58
CA ALA A 155 -10.81 -7.32 9.52
C ALA A 155 -11.14 -5.90 9.04
N GLN A 156 -10.16 -5.19 8.47
CA GLN A 156 -10.40 -3.88 7.84
C GLN A 156 -11.40 -3.98 6.69
N GLY A 157 -11.30 -5.02 5.85
CA GLY A 157 -12.25 -5.29 4.77
C GLY A 157 -13.67 -5.54 5.29
N ILE A 158 -13.82 -6.31 6.37
CA ILE A 158 -15.12 -6.55 7.02
C ILE A 158 -15.71 -5.24 7.54
N LEU A 159 -14.95 -4.46 8.30
CA LEU A 159 -15.39 -3.17 8.85
C LEU A 159 -15.74 -2.17 7.75
N GLN A 160 -14.97 -2.14 6.67
CA GLN A 160 -15.18 -1.28 5.51
C GLN A 160 -16.47 -1.66 4.77
N GLY A 161 -16.66 -2.94 4.45
CA GLY A 161 -17.87 -3.43 3.78
C GLY A 161 -19.13 -3.34 4.65
N ALA A 162 -18.96 -3.40 5.98
CA ALA A 162 -20.01 -3.15 6.96
C ALA A 162 -20.30 -1.65 7.20
N GLU A 163 -19.59 -0.73 6.53
CA GLU A 163 -19.70 0.72 6.72
C GLU A 163 -19.45 1.19 8.16
N ARG A 164 -18.68 0.40 8.94
CA ARG A 164 -18.31 0.75 10.32
C ARG A 164 -17.06 1.62 10.32
N PHE A 165 -17.14 2.78 9.69
CA PHE A 165 -15.99 3.65 9.42
C PHE A 165 -15.29 4.16 10.68
N GLY A 166 -16.00 4.37 11.78
CA GLY A 166 -15.40 4.74 13.07
C GLY A 166 -14.51 3.62 13.64
N ALA A 167 -14.99 2.37 13.59
CA ALA A 167 -14.20 1.22 14.02
C ALA A 167 -13.00 0.97 13.08
N LEU A 168 -13.20 1.14 11.77
CA LEU A 168 -12.13 1.05 10.78
C LEU A 168 -11.04 2.11 11.03
N ALA A 169 -11.42 3.36 11.26
CA ALA A 169 -10.50 4.44 11.58
C ALA A 169 -9.72 4.16 12.87
N ALA A 170 -10.39 3.68 13.93
CA ALA A 170 -9.74 3.27 15.17
C ALA A 170 -8.73 2.13 14.93
N LEU A 171 -9.09 1.13 14.12
CA LEU A 171 -8.19 0.02 13.79
C LEU A 171 -6.94 0.51 13.02
N ILE A 172 -7.11 1.42 12.05
CA ILE A 172 -5.99 2.04 11.31
C ILE A 172 -5.06 2.78 12.27
N LEU A 173 -5.60 3.58 13.17
CA LEU A 173 -4.80 4.35 14.14
C LEU A 173 -4.06 3.42 15.12
N VAL A 174 -4.73 2.41 15.69
CA VAL A 174 -4.09 1.43 16.58
C VAL A 174 -2.99 0.68 15.85
N THR A 175 -3.21 0.26 14.60
CA THR A 175 -2.20 -0.39 13.77
C THR A 175 -0.97 0.50 13.61
N SER A 176 -1.19 1.78 13.30
CA SER A 176 -0.10 2.74 13.08
C SER A 176 0.68 3.01 14.37
N VAL A 177 -0.01 3.26 15.49
CA VAL A 177 0.61 3.52 16.80
C VAL A 177 1.37 2.28 17.28
N ALA A 178 0.77 1.10 17.24
CA ALA A 178 1.40 -0.14 17.67
C ALA A 178 2.66 -0.47 16.85
N ARG A 179 2.62 -0.24 15.54
CA ARG A 179 3.77 -0.40 14.63
C ARG A 179 4.89 0.57 14.97
N VAL A 180 4.58 1.84 15.18
CA VAL A 180 5.57 2.87 15.54
C VAL A 180 6.17 2.58 16.91
N ALA A 181 5.34 2.35 17.92
CA ALA A 181 5.80 2.07 19.27
C ALA A 181 6.67 0.80 19.32
N GLY A 182 6.24 -0.28 18.66
CA GLY A 182 7.01 -1.52 18.57
C GLY A 182 8.33 -1.33 17.83
N GLY A 183 8.32 -0.67 16.68
CA GLY A 183 9.52 -0.41 15.90
C GLY A 183 10.55 0.45 16.65
N LEU A 184 10.11 1.51 17.35
CA LEU A 184 10.99 2.35 18.17
C LEU A 184 11.52 1.58 19.40
N ALA A 185 10.66 0.84 20.09
CA ALA A 185 11.09 0.04 21.25
C ALA A 185 12.11 -1.04 20.86
N GLY A 186 12.02 -1.60 19.67
CA GLY A 186 12.96 -2.59 19.15
C GLY A 186 14.25 -2.00 18.57
N SER A 187 14.31 -0.69 18.29
CA SER A 187 15.43 -0.07 17.58
C SER A 187 16.82 -0.24 18.24
N PRO A 188 16.98 -0.37 19.58
CA PRO A 188 18.29 -0.61 20.17
C PRO A 188 18.93 -1.96 19.75
N ALA A 189 18.11 -2.93 19.33
CA ALA A 189 18.59 -4.23 18.83
C ALA A 189 18.73 -4.25 17.28
N GLY A 190 18.88 -3.07 16.65
CA GLY A 190 19.09 -2.94 15.22
C GLY A 190 17.89 -3.38 14.37
N PRO A 191 18.12 -3.73 13.07
CA PRO A 191 17.05 -4.08 12.15
C PRO A 191 16.17 -5.24 12.60
N ALA A 192 16.75 -6.26 13.24
CA ALA A 192 16.00 -7.40 13.77
C ALA A 192 15.04 -6.97 14.89
N GLY A 193 15.53 -6.13 15.81
CA GLY A 193 14.71 -5.61 16.91
C GLY A 193 13.57 -4.73 16.42
N VAL A 194 13.81 -3.85 15.44
CA VAL A 194 12.75 -3.02 14.84
C VAL A 194 11.62 -3.91 14.30
N LEU A 195 11.95 -4.94 13.53
CA LEU A 195 10.94 -5.82 12.93
C LEU A 195 10.28 -6.73 13.96
N ALA A 196 11.00 -7.18 14.99
CA ALA A 196 10.42 -7.91 16.12
C ALA A 196 9.40 -7.05 16.87
N GLY A 197 9.74 -5.80 17.16
CA GLY A 197 8.81 -4.86 17.78
C GLY A 197 7.57 -4.56 16.90
N MET A 198 7.76 -4.43 15.58
CA MET A 198 6.65 -4.29 14.64
C MET A 198 5.78 -5.55 14.57
N ALA A 199 6.37 -6.75 14.69
CA ALA A 199 5.62 -8.00 14.79
C ALA A 199 4.75 -8.05 16.05
N ALA A 200 5.29 -7.62 17.20
CA ALA A 200 4.51 -7.46 18.42
C ALA A 200 3.36 -6.46 18.24
N GLY A 201 3.62 -5.31 17.58
CA GLY A 201 2.58 -4.34 17.22
C GLY A 201 1.50 -4.92 16.30
N ALA A 202 1.87 -5.81 15.38
CA ALA A 202 0.91 -6.48 14.51
C ALA A 202 -0.01 -7.44 15.30
N LEU A 203 0.50 -8.12 16.33
CA LEU A 203 -0.33 -8.93 17.24
C LEU A 203 -1.32 -8.08 18.03
N VAL A 204 -0.90 -6.90 18.52
CA VAL A 204 -1.81 -5.93 19.17
C VAL A 204 -2.91 -5.50 18.20
N THR A 205 -2.57 -5.26 16.95
CA THR A 205 -3.55 -4.94 15.90
C THR A 205 -4.57 -6.06 15.73
N VAL A 206 -4.14 -7.31 15.64
CA VAL A 206 -5.05 -8.48 15.52
C VAL A 206 -5.95 -8.60 16.74
N ALA A 207 -5.40 -8.49 17.95
CA ALA A 207 -6.17 -8.54 19.18
C ALA A 207 -7.26 -7.45 19.22
N PHE A 208 -6.92 -6.23 18.83
CA PHE A 208 -7.87 -5.12 18.73
C PHE A 208 -8.91 -5.33 17.62
N ALA A 209 -8.51 -5.86 16.46
CA ALA A 209 -9.44 -6.22 15.39
C ALA A 209 -10.47 -7.26 15.83
N LEU A 210 -10.04 -8.32 16.52
CA LEU A 210 -10.92 -9.34 17.08
C LEU A 210 -11.86 -8.76 18.15
N TYR A 211 -11.34 -7.84 18.97
CA TYR A 211 -12.18 -7.11 19.95
C TYR A 211 -13.28 -6.30 19.26
N LEU A 212 -12.98 -5.59 18.19
CA LEU A 212 -13.97 -4.82 17.41
C LEU A 212 -15.03 -5.70 16.74
N LEU A 213 -14.63 -6.91 16.32
CA LEU A 213 -15.50 -7.88 15.64
C LEU A 213 -16.15 -8.89 16.59
N ARG A 214 -15.89 -8.84 17.90
CA ARG A 214 -16.36 -9.84 18.87
C ARG A 214 -17.87 -10.07 18.87
N ARG A 215 -18.66 -9.03 18.55
CA ARG A 215 -20.13 -9.11 18.49
C ARG A 215 -20.63 -9.73 17.19
N ASP A 216 -19.77 -9.78 16.17
CA ASP A 216 -20.05 -10.34 14.85
C ASP A 216 -19.56 -11.80 14.74
N LEU A 217 -18.96 -12.33 15.83
CA LEU A 217 -18.49 -13.72 15.88
C LEU A 217 -19.55 -14.61 16.53
N PRO A 218 -19.89 -15.77 15.94
CA PRO A 218 -20.88 -16.70 16.49
C PRO A 218 -20.42 -17.24 17.85
N GLU A 219 -21.38 -17.48 18.75
CA GLU A 219 -21.12 -18.11 20.02
C GLU A 219 -20.52 -19.53 19.82
N ARG A 220 -19.64 -19.95 20.74
CA ARG A 220 -18.82 -21.21 20.65
C ARG A 220 -19.63 -22.46 20.31
N ARG A 221 -20.94 -22.50 20.57
CA ARG A 221 -21.82 -23.67 20.37
C ARG A 221 -22.28 -23.89 18.94
N GLU A 222 -22.25 -22.84 18.08
CA GLU A 222 -22.74 -22.88 16.68
C GLU A 222 -21.62 -23.01 15.63
N ARG A 223 -20.37 -23.27 16.05
CA ARG A 223 -19.22 -23.46 15.16
C ARG A 223 -19.30 -24.75 14.33
N ARG A 224 -20.39 -24.99 13.64
CA ARG A 224 -20.35 -25.86 12.45
C ARG A 224 -19.68 -25.05 11.35
N PHE A 225 -18.37 -25.25 11.18
CA PHE A 225 -17.59 -24.67 10.11
C PHE A 225 -18.18 -25.07 8.74
N ARG A 226 -19.18 -24.35 8.27
CA ARG A 226 -19.52 -24.34 6.85
C ARG A 226 -18.61 -23.31 6.19
N THR A 227 -17.35 -23.66 6.03
CA THR A 227 -16.32 -22.85 5.35
C THR A 227 -16.49 -22.93 3.84
N ALA A 228 -17.67 -22.63 3.32
CA ALA A 228 -17.81 -22.43 1.89
C ALA A 228 -17.21 -21.06 1.58
N VAL A 229 -15.96 -21.05 1.12
CA VAL A 229 -15.33 -19.86 0.56
C VAL A 229 -16.21 -19.36 -0.58
N PRO A 230 -16.62 -18.08 -0.59
CA PRO A 230 -17.48 -17.56 -1.66
C PRO A 230 -16.92 -17.85 -3.05
N ALA A 231 -17.76 -18.34 -3.94
CA ALA A 231 -17.36 -18.65 -5.31
C ALA A 231 -16.81 -17.38 -6.00
N GLY A 232 -15.65 -17.51 -6.66
CA GLY A 232 -15.01 -16.41 -7.36
C GLY A 232 -14.07 -15.53 -6.52
N LEU A 233 -14.09 -15.62 -5.17
CA LEU A 233 -13.24 -14.83 -4.27
C LEU A 233 -11.75 -14.98 -4.63
N GLY A 234 -11.27 -16.19 -4.91
CA GLY A 234 -9.87 -16.43 -5.26
C GLY A 234 -9.48 -15.77 -6.59
N ARG A 235 -10.36 -15.79 -7.60
CA ARG A 235 -10.07 -15.15 -8.89
C ARG A 235 -10.03 -13.62 -8.76
N GLU A 236 -10.96 -13.04 -8.02
CA GLU A 236 -10.97 -11.60 -7.76
C GLU A 236 -9.75 -11.17 -6.96
N TRP A 237 -9.38 -11.94 -5.93
CA TRP A 237 -8.17 -11.71 -5.15
C TRP A 237 -6.90 -11.76 -6.00
N TRP A 238 -6.77 -12.75 -6.89
CA TRP A 238 -5.63 -12.87 -7.78
C TRP A 238 -5.50 -11.66 -8.73
N HIS A 239 -6.61 -11.20 -9.32
CA HIS A 239 -6.59 -10.02 -10.19
C HIS A 239 -6.22 -8.74 -9.43
N ALA A 240 -6.77 -8.56 -8.22
CA ALA A 240 -6.42 -7.43 -7.37
C ALA A 240 -4.94 -7.47 -6.96
N MET A 241 -4.43 -8.65 -6.60
CA MET A 241 -3.04 -8.87 -6.23
C MET A 241 -2.08 -8.58 -7.40
N ALA A 242 -2.39 -9.03 -8.61
CA ALA A 242 -1.53 -8.82 -9.77
C ALA A 242 -1.39 -7.32 -10.12
N GLY A 243 -2.49 -6.56 -10.11
CA GLY A 243 -2.47 -5.12 -10.42
C GLY A 243 -1.76 -4.28 -9.35
N LEU A 244 -2.13 -4.46 -8.08
CA LEU A 244 -1.51 -3.76 -6.96
C LEU A 244 -0.04 -4.17 -6.77
N GLY A 245 0.25 -5.48 -6.93
CA GLY A 245 1.57 -6.03 -6.75
C GLY A 245 2.58 -5.47 -7.74
N ALA A 246 2.22 -5.38 -9.02
CA ALA A 246 3.09 -4.83 -10.04
C ALA A 246 3.47 -3.37 -9.74
N LEU A 247 2.50 -2.53 -9.34
CA LEU A 247 2.77 -1.14 -8.99
C LEU A 247 3.63 -1.02 -7.73
N LEU A 248 3.27 -1.73 -6.67
CA LEU A 248 4.01 -1.65 -5.40
C LEU A 248 5.40 -2.28 -5.51
N ALA A 249 5.58 -3.32 -6.32
CA ALA A 249 6.89 -3.87 -6.61
C ALA A 249 7.76 -2.88 -7.39
N LEU A 250 7.22 -2.26 -8.45
CA LEU A 250 7.97 -1.29 -9.26
C LEU A 250 8.42 -0.07 -8.42
N THR A 251 7.55 0.41 -7.52
CA THR A 251 7.83 1.61 -6.69
C THR A 251 8.64 1.32 -5.42
N ASN A 252 9.03 0.07 -5.16
CA ASN A 252 9.83 -0.32 -3.99
C ASN A 252 11.01 -1.25 -4.33
N ALA A 253 11.11 -1.73 -5.57
CA ALA A 253 12.22 -2.58 -6.00
C ALA A 253 13.57 -1.86 -5.95
N ASP A 254 13.57 -0.56 -6.18
CA ASP A 254 14.74 0.30 -6.19
C ASP A 254 15.52 0.27 -4.88
N VAL A 255 14.84 0.35 -3.75
CA VAL A 255 15.48 0.33 -2.42
C VAL A 255 16.09 -1.05 -2.14
N VAL A 256 15.45 -2.13 -2.62
CA VAL A 256 15.95 -3.50 -2.51
C VAL A 256 17.20 -3.68 -3.40
N LEU A 257 17.14 -3.20 -4.64
CA LEU A 257 18.27 -3.22 -5.57
C LEU A 257 19.44 -2.37 -5.06
N ALA A 258 19.15 -1.17 -4.55
CA ALA A 258 20.17 -0.31 -3.94
C ALA A 258 20.86 -1.00 -2.75
N ARG A 259 20.10 -1.72 -1.91
CA ARG A 259 20.70 -2.47 -0.80
C ARG A 259 21.56 -3.63 -1.28
N HIS A 260 21.17 -4.27 -2.38
CA HIS A 260 21.92 -5.40 -2.94
C HIS A 260 23.24 -4.96 -3.60
N TYR A 261 23.21 -3.89 -4.38
CA TYR A 261 24.32 -3.53 -5.24
C TYR A 261 25.23 -2.44 -4.66
N LEU A 262 24.71 -1.53 -3.83
CA LEU A 262 25.50 -0.42 -3.27
C LEU A 262 26.16 -0.81 -1.93
N PRO A 263 27.29 -0.18 -1.60
CA PRO A 263 27.89 -0.28 -0.27
C PRO A 263 26.86 0.07 0.83
N ALA A 264 27.02 -0.52 2.01
CA ALA A 264 26.07 -0.39 3.11
C ALA A 264 25.74 1.08 3.46
N ALA A 265 26.75 1.96 3.51
CA ALA A 265 26.55 3.39 3.78
C ALA A 265 25.77 4.08 2.67
N GLU A 266 26.06 3.80 1.39
CA GLU A 266 25.35 4.38 0.25
C GLU A 266 23.90 3.87 0.15
N SER A 267 23.66 2.61 0.50
CA SER A 267 22.29 2.08 0.59
C SER A 267 21.47 2.80 1.65
N GLY A 268 22.10 3.27 2.74
CA GLY A 268 21.49 4.14 3.74
C GLY A 268 21.13 5.52 3.19
N LEU A 269 22.03 6.12 2.41
CA LEU A 269 21.75 7.37 1.69
C LEU A 269 20.59 7.17 0.71
N TYR A 270 20.58 6.06 -0.06
CA TYR A 270 19.49 5.75 -0.96
C TYR A 270 18.14 5.62 -0.23
N ALA A 271 18.14 4.93 0.91
CA ALA A 271 16.94 4.79 1.75
C ALA A 271 16.42 6.15 2.23
N ALA A 272 17.31 7.07 2.59
CA ALA A 272 16.94 8.44 2.96
C ALA A 272 16.34 9.22 1.78
N GLY A 273 16.94 9.13 0.60
CA GLY A 273 16.40 9.71 -0.63
C GLY A 273 15.04 9.12 -1.00
N ALA A 274 14.84 7.81 -0.84
CA ALA A 274 13.58 7.13 -1.09
C ALA A 274 12.43 7.64 -0.19
N VAL A 275 12.71 8.15 1.01
CA VAL A 275 11.71 8.84 1.85
C VAL A 275 11.20 10.09 1.13
N VAL A 276 12.11 10.88 0.55
CA VAL A 276 11.74 12.09 -0.22
C VAL A 276 10.94 11.72 -1.46
N ALA A 277 11.33 10.66 -2.18
CA ALA A 277 10.57 10.15 -3.31
C ALA A 277 9.13 9.76 -2.90
N LYS A 278 8.96 9.09 -1.76
CA LYS A 278 7.64 8.72 -1.24
C LYS A 278 6.80 9.94 -0.85
N ILE A 279 7.39 10.96 -0.26
CA ILE A 279 6.67 12.22 0.03
C ILE A 279 6.20 12.88 -1.27
N ALA A 280 7.06 12.98 -2.28
CA ALA A 280 6.72 13.54 -3.57
C ALA A 280 5.66 12.72 -4.32
N PHE A 281 5.67 11.40 -4.15
CA PHE A 281 4.64 10.49 -4.70
C PHE A 281 3.27 10.69 -4.04
N TRP A 282 3.22 10.86 -2.71
CA TRP A 282 1.96 10.98 -1.98
C TRP A 282 1.33 12.36 -2.02
N LEU A 283 2.14 13.40 -2.21
CA LEU A 283 1.67 14.79 -2.21
C LEU A 283 0.58 15.06 -3.26
N PRO A 284 0.68 14.58 -4.53
CA PRO A 284 -0.36 14.75 -5.53
C PRO A 284 -1.59 13.84 -5.36
N GLN A 285 -1.60 12.91 -4.40
CA GLN A 285 -2.67 11.91 -4.29
C GLN A 285 -4.03 12.54 -3.98
N ALA A 286 -4.05 13.67 -3.30
CA ALA A 286 -5.28 14.43 -3.10
C ALA A 286 -5.91 14.85 -4.44
N VAL A 287 -5.10 15.23 -5.43
CA VAL A 287 -5.57 15.57 -6.79
C VAL A 287 -6.19 14.35 -7.46
N ALA A 288 -5.51 13.19 -7.38
CA ALA A 288 -6.00 11.95 -7.97
C ALA A 288 -7.35 11.52 -7.37
N LEU A 289 -7.53 11.65 -6.05
CA LEU A 289 -8.77 11.29 -5.35
C LEU A 289 -9.97 12.16 -5.80
N VAL A 290 -9.75 13.46 -5.97
CA VAL A 290 -10.79 14.40 -6.42
C VAL A 290 -11.15 14.19 -7.89
N VAL A 291 -10.16 13.81 -8.70
CA VAL A 291 -10.31 13.68 -10.16
C VAL A 291 -10.90 12.32 -10.55
N PHE A 292 -10.61 11.25 -9.78
CA PHE A 292 -10.99 9.88 -10.12
C PHE A 292 -12.49 9.69 -10.50
N PRO A 293 -13.49 10.24 -9.77
CA PRO A 293 -14.89 10.10 -10.14
C PRO A 293 -15.21 10.69 -11.52
N ARG A 294 -14.50 11.76 -11.93
CA ARG A 294 -14.70 12.41 -13.24
C ARG A 294 -14.01 11.68 -14.38
N LEU A 295 -13.06 10.79 -14.10
CA LEU A 295 -12.40 9.96 -15.11
C LEU A 295 -13.29 8.81 -15.60
N THR A 296 -14.38 8.51 -14.89
CA THR A 296 -15.36 7.49 -15.32
C THR A 296 -16.31 8.01 -16.40
N ASP A 297 -16.45 9.33 -16.56
CA ASP A 297 -17.23 9.95 -17.60
C ASP A 297 -16.39 10.00 -18.92
N PRO A 298 -16.82 9.32 -20.01
CA PRO A 298 -16.08 9.28 -21.27
C PRO A 298 -15.85 10.65 -21.90
N ASP A 299 -16.81 11.57 -21.80
CA ASP A 299 -16.75 12.89 -22.45
C ASP A 299 -15.85 13.86 -21.67
N ALA A 300 -15.87 13.80 -20.35
CA ALA A 300 -15.05 14.65 -19.48
C ALA A 300 -13.62 14.14 -19.30
N ARG A 301 -13.36 12.83 -19.52
CA ARG A 301 -12.10 12.15 -19.21
C ARG A 301 -10.87 12.85 -19.79
N GLY A 302 -10.86 13.17 -21.07
CA GLY A 302 -9.69 13.74 -21.76
C GLY A 302 -9.21 15.05 -21.16
N PRO A 303 -10.06 16.10 -21.13
CA PRO A 303 -9.71 17.39 -20.53
C PRO A 303 -9.39 17.32 -19.04
N VAL A 304 -10.11 16.50 -18.29
CA VAL A 304 -9.91 16.32 -16.84
C VAL A 304 -8.56 15.66 -16.57
N LEU A 305 -8.23 14.58 -17.30
CA LEU A 305 -6.95 13.90 -17.18
C LEU A 305 -5.78 14.82 -17.53
N ALA A 306 -5.89 15.59 -18.63
CA ALA A 306 -4.85 16.52 -19.03
C ALA A 306 -4.56 17.59 -17.97
N ARG A 307 -5.60 18.19 -17.38
CA ARG A 307 -5.45 19.17 -16.29
C ARG A 307 -4.85 18.53 -15.03
N ALA A 308 -5.27 17.32 -14.68
CA ALA A 308 -4.73 16.61 -13.53
C ALA A 308 -3.25 16.25 -13.73
N LEU A 309 -2.86 15.78 -14.93
CA LEU A 309 -1.46 15.50 -15.25
C LEU A 309 -0.61 16.77 -15.22
N ALA A 310 -1.13 17.90 -15.72
CA ALA A 310 -0.45 19.18 -15.66
C ALA A 310 -0.25 19.67 -14.21
N ALA A 311 -1.29 19.55 -13.37
CA ALA A 311 -1.21 19.94 -11.97
C ALA A 311 -0.22 19.06 -11.17
N VAL A 312 -0.28 17.74 -11.36
CA VAL A 312 0.64 16.78 -10.73
C VAL A 312 2.06 17.01 -11.23
N GLY A 313 2.25 17.25 -12.54
CA GLY A 313 3.55 17.55 -13.13
C GLY A 313 4.15 18.86 -12.61
N ALA A 314 3.36 19.93 -12.51
CA ALA A 314 3.81 21.22 -11.98
C ALA A 314 4.19 21.11 -10.49
N LEU A 315 3.37 20.43 -9.68
CA LEU A 315 3.66 20.17 -8.26
C LEU A 315 4.91 19.30 -8.12
N GLY A 316 5.04 18.27 -8.97
CA GLY A 316 6.20 17.39 -9.01
C GLY A 316 7.48 18.13 -9.37
N ALA A 317 7.45 19.03 -10.37
CA ALA A 317 8.58 19.88 -10.74
C ALA A 317 8.98 20.82 -9.58
N ALA A 318 8.00 21.48 -8.95
CA ALA A 318 8.23 22.35 -7.80
C ALA A 318 8.86 21.61 -6.61
N THR A 319 8.34 20.40 -6.28
CA THR A 319 8.90 19.57 -5.21
C THR A 319 10.31 19.07 -5.55
N SER A 320 10.60 18.73 -6.81
CA SER A 320 11.93 18.29 -7.26
C SER A 320 12.96 19.41 -7.17
N ILE A 321 12.61 20.62 -7.62
CA ILE A 321 13.46 21.80 -7.51
C ILE A 321 13.67 22.16 -6.03
N GLY A 322 12.60 22.19 -5.25
CA GLY A 322 12.68 22.44 -3.81
C GLY A 322 13.57 21.42 -3.08
N ALA A 323 13.44 20.14 -3.43
CA ALA A 323 14.28 19.08 -2.86
C ALA A 323 15.75 19.20 -3.27
N ALA A 324 16.03 19.62 -4.50
CA ALA A 324 17.43 19.85 -4.94
C ALA A 324 18.08 21.02 -4.21
N VAL A 325 17.36 22.12 -3.97
CA VAL A 325 17.88 23.35 -3.38
C VAL A 325 17.90 23.29 -1.85
N LEU A 326 16.78 22.92 -1.25
CA LEU A 326 16.59 22.98 0.22
C LEU A 326 16.80 21.62 0.89
N GLY A 327 16.72 20.53 0.10
CA GLY A 327 16.71 19.16 0.61
C GLY A 327 17.95 18.79 1.41
N PRO A 328 19.19 19.12 1.00
CA PRO A 328 20.40 18.80 1.75
C PRO A 328 20.41 19.40 3.16
N TRP A 329 19.92 20.64 3.29
CA TRP A 329 19.77 21.29 4.60
C TRP A 329 18.65 20.64 5.42
N ALA A 330 17.47 20.44 4.81
CA ALA A 330 16.31 19.84 5.47
C ALA A 330 16.58 18.40 5.90
N LEU A 331 17.21 17.59 5.03
CA LEU A 331 17.54 16.20 5.35
C LEU A 331 18.57 16.09 6.46
N GLY A 332 19.58 16.96 6.44
CA GLY A 332 20.56 17.06 7.53
C GLY A 332 19.96 17.46 8.87
N LEU A 333 18.93 18.31 8.86
CA LEU A 333 18.17 18.67 10.06
C LEU A 333 17.27 17.51 10.53
N VAL A 334 16.65 16.79 9.61
CA VAL A 334 15.62 15.74 9.89
C VAL A 334 16.26 14.40 10.22
N LEU A 335 17.22 13.92 9.42
CA LEU A 335 17.86 12.60 9.58
C LEU A 335 19.26 12.68 10.20
N GLY A 336 19.91 13.84 10.15
CA GLY A 336 21.26 14.05 10.69
C GLY A 336 22.27 14.46 9.61
N PRO A 337 23.46 14.96 10.04
CA PRO A 337 24.43 15.58 9.14
C PRO A 337 25.01 14.64 8.08
N THR A 338 25.08 13.34 8.35
CA THR A 338 25.58 12.31 7.42
C THR A 338 24.78 12.28 6.12
N TYR A 339 23.47 12.54 6.18
CA TYR A 339 22.58 12.47 5.01
C TYR A 339 22.65 13.73 4.12
N ARG A 340 23.37 14.77 4.53
CA ARG A 340 23.66 15.94 3.67
C ARG A 340 24.48 15.56 2.43
N ALA A 341 25.20 14.44 2.49
CA ALA A 341 25.98 13.93 1.36
C ALA A 341 25.16 13.65 0.10
N LEU A 342 23.83 13.43 0.24
CA LEU A 342 22.92 13.30 -0.92
C LEU A 342 22.85 14.55 -1.79
N GLY A 343 23.17 15.74 -1.25
CA GLY A 343 23.26 16.97 -2.03
C GLY A 343 22.05 17.22 -2.93
N ALA A 344 22.30 17.66 -4.17
CA ALA A 344 21.27 17.92 -5.19
C ALA A 344 20.58 16.65 -5.72
N GLU A 345 21.12 15.45 -5.46
CA GLU A 345 20.51 14.17 -5.85
C GLU A 345 19.11 13.97 -5.24
N LEU A 346 18.81 14.65 -4.13
CA LEU A 346 17.46 14.66 -3.56
C LEU A 346 16.39 15.13 -4.54
N GLY A 347 16.75 16.03 -5.46
CA GLY A 347 15.87 16.44 -6.55
C GLY A 347 15.50 15.27 -7.48
N LEU A 348 16.43 14.35 -7.74
CA LEU A 348 16.17 13.14 -8.53
C LEU A 348 15.20 12.20 -7.81
N PHE A 349 15.35 12.00 -6.50
CA PHE A 349 14.41 11.21 -5.72
C PHE A 349 13.00 11.81 -5.74
N ALA A 350 12.89 13.13 -5.57
CA ALA A 350 11.60 13.80 -5.68
C ALA A 350 11.01 13.68 -7.09
N ALA A 351 11.84 13.77 -8.14
CA ALA A 351 11.43 13.55 -9.53
C ALA A 351 10.93 12.11 -9.76
N ALA A 352 11.62 11.10 -9.21
CA ALA A 352 11.16 9.71 -9.27
C ALA A 352 9.78 9.55 -8.64
N GLY A 353 9.56 10.15 -7.46
CA GLY A 353 8.26 10.15 -6.79
C GLY A 353 7.18 10.86 -7.61
N ALA A 354 7.49 12.02 -8.19
CA ALA A 354 6.57 12.79 -9.01
C ALA A 354 6.16 12.03 -10.29
N VAL A 355 7.12 11.40 -10.97
CA VAL A 355 6.83 10.56 -12.15
C VAL A 355 6.01 9.35 -11.75
N GLY A 356 6.29 8.73 -10.59
CA GLY A 356 5.47 7.66 -10.02
C GLY A 356 4.01 8.10 -9.80
N ALA A 357 3.77 9.32 -9.32
CA ALA A 357 2.43 9.87 -9.14
C ALA A 357 1.70 10.08 -10.48
N LEU A 358 2.41 10.49 -11.55
CA LEU A 358 1.84 10.55 -12.89
C LEU A 358 1.45 9.17 -13.41
N VAL A 359 2.32 8.16 -13.21
CA VAL A 359 2.02 6.75 -13.56
C VAL A 359 0.78 6.27 -12.82
N GLN A 360 0.65 6.57 -11.53
CA GLN A 360 -0.51 6.19 -10.72
C GLN A 360 -1.80 6.81 -11.26
N LEU A 361 -1.77 8.09 -11.65
CA LEU A 361 -2.95 8.76 -12.23
C LEU A 361 -3.35 8.14 -13.57
N LEU A 362 -2.38 7.80 -14.42
CA LEU A 362 -2.60 7.08 -15.67
C LEU A 362 -3.14 5.66 -15.44
N LEU A 363 -2.66 4.98 -14.41
CA LEU A 363 -3.17 3.67 -13.99
C LEU A 363 -4.64 3.76 -13.60
N TYR A 364 -5.04 4.76 -12.80
CA TYR A 364 -6.44 4.97 -12.44
C TYR A 364 -7.33 5.24 -13.66
N SER A 365 -6.84 6.02 -14.63
CA SER A 365 -7.54 6.24 -15.90
C SER A 365 -7.69 4.95 -16.71
N GLY A 366 -6.65 4.10 -16.72
CA GLY A 366 -6.67 2.79 -17.39
C GLY A 366 -7.62 1.79 -16.73
N ILE A 367 -7.65 1.74 -15.40
CA ILE A 367 -8.61 0.91 -14.65
C ILE A 367 -10.05 1.35 -14.95
N ALA A 368 -10.31 2.66 -14.96
CA ALA A 368 -11.61 3.21 -15.30
C ALA A 368 -12.07 2.86 -16.73
N SER A 369 -11.12 2.58 -17.66
CA SER A 369 -11.38 2.14 -19.04
C SER A 369 -11.34 0.61 -19.24
N GLY A 370 -11.09 -0.18 -18.17
CA GLY A 370 -11.02 -1.64 -18.26
C GLY A 370 -9.76 -2.18 -18.97
N SER A 371 -8.72 -1.37 -19.15
CA SER A 371 -7.50 -1.75 -19.87
C SER A 371 -6.58 -2.64 -19.01
N ARG A 372 -6.27 -3.84 -19.51
CA ARG A 372 -5.25 -4.75 -18.93
C ARG A 372 -3.82 -4.41 -19.33
N ALA A 373 -3.65 -3.59 -20.35
CA ALA A 373 -2.33 -3.27 -20.93
C ALA A 373 -1.40 -2.57 -19.92
N ILE A 374 -1.96 -1.74 -19.01
CA ILE A 374 -1.16 -1.01 -18.02
C ILE A 374 -0.52 -1.95 -17.00
N GLY A 375 -1.22 -3.02 -16.58
CA GLY A 375 -0.63 -4.01 -15.67
C GLY A 375 0.59 -4.73 -16.29
N LEU A 376 0.48 -5.13 -17.56
CA LEU A 376 1.59 -5.75 -18.29
C LEU A 376 2.76 -4.76 -18.49
N LEU A 377 2.46 -3.50 -18.74
CA LEU A 377 3.47 -2.44 -18.87
C LEU A 377 4.25 -2.23 -17.56
N LEU A 378 3.56 -2.26 -16.41
CA LEU A 378 4.22 -2.17 -15.09
C LEU A 378 5.15 -3.36 -14.82
N LEU A 379 4.72 -4.58 -15.16
CA LEU A 379 5.56 -5.77 -15.03
C LEU A 379 6.78 -5.72 -15.98
N GLY A 380 6.59 -5.27 -17.21
CA GLY A 380 7.69 -5.06 -18.16
C GLY A 380 8.68 -4.00 -17.68
N ALA A 381 8.18 -2.90 -17.10
CA ALA A 381 9.01 -1.86 -16.51
C ALA A 381 9.79 -2.35 -15.28
N LEU A 382 9.16 -3.17 -14.43
CA LEU A 382 9.83 -3.79 -13.29
C LEU A 382 10.96 -4.72 -13.76
N ALA A 383 10.68 -5.57 -14.75
CA ALA A 383 11.71 -6.45 -15.32
C ALA A 383 12.85 -5.65 -15.96
N GLY A 384 12.53 -4.58 -16.70
CA GLY A 384 13.52 -3.67 -17.27
C GLY A 384 14.36 -2.95 -16.20
N LEU A 385 13.72 -2.43 -15.14
CA LEU A 385 14.42 -1.81 -14.01
C LEU A 385 15.41 -2.79 -13.37
N VAL A 386 14.96 -3.99 -13.03
CA VAL A 386 15.81 -5.03 -12.42
C VAL A 386 16.97 -5.38 -13.36
N THR A 387 16.71 -5.59 -14.63
CA THR A 387 17.74 -5.95 -15.61
C THR A 387 18.78 -4.84 -15.77
N VAL A 388 18.36 -3.58 -15.95
CA VAL A 388 19.29 -2.46 -16.17
C VAL A 388 20.12 -2.19 -14.92
N VAL A 389 19.51 -2.22 -13.73
CA VAL A 389 20.28 -2.05 -12.48
C VAL A 389 21.24 -3.21 -12.30
N ALA A 390 20.81 -4.47 -12.53
CA ALA A 390 21.66 -5.64 -12.35
C ALA A 390 22.86 -5.68 -13.31
N THR A 391 22.74 -5.13 -14.52
CA THR A 391 23.78 -5.25 -15.55
C THR A 391 24.65 -4.01 -15.73
N VAL A 392 24.10 -2.81 -15.53
CA VAL A 392 24.78 -1.56 -15.92
C VAL A 392 24.70 -0.47 -14.83
N ALA A 393 23.55 -0.28 -14.18
CA ALA A 393 23.28 0.92 -13.40
C ALA A 393 23.37 0.70 -11.88
N HIS A 394 24.35 -0.08 -11.42
CA HIS A 394 24.51 -0.44 -10.00
C HIS A 394 25.69 0.25 -9.30
N GLY A 395 26.44 1.13 -9.99
CA GLY A 395 27.69 1.69 -9.49
C GLY A 395 27.50 2.92 -8.60
N SER A 396 26.32 3.52 -8.50
CA SER A 396 26.08 4.72 -7.66
C SER A 396 24.59 4.94 -7.36
N VAL A 397 24.34 5.72 -6.31
CA VAL A 397 22.98 6.19 -5.93
C VAL A 397 22.29 6.87 -7.11
N THR A 398 23.00 7.76 -7.81
CA THR A 398 22.47 8.49 -8.97
C THR A 398 22.09 7.57 -10.13
N ALA A 399 22.90 6.54 -10.41
CA ALA A 399 22.62 5.59 -11.49
C ALA A 399 21.34 4.80 -11.22
N VAL A 400 21.15 4.31 -9.99
CA VAL A 400 19.94 3.57 -9.61
C VAL A 400 18.70 4.46 -9.70
N VAL A 401 18.70 5.66 -9.08
CA VAL A 401 17.53 6.55 -9.10
C VAL A 401 17.20 7.05 -10.50
N SER A 402 18.21 7.32 -11.34
CA SER A 402 17.99 7.71 -12.73
C SER A 402 17.34 6.60 -13.56
N THR A 403 17.71 5.34 -13.30
CA THR A 403 17.06 4.18 -13.93
C THR A 403 15.60 4.05 -13.51
N VAL A 404 15.28 4.33 -12.24
CA VAL A 404 13.89 4.37 -11.75
C VAL A 404 13.09 5.44 -12.50
N ILE A 405 13.64 6.65 -12.63
CA ILE A 405 12.99 7.74 -13.37
C ILE A 405 12.76 7.33 -14.82
N ALA A 406 13.76 6.71 -15.48
CA ALA A 406 13.63 6.26 -16.86
C ALA A 406 12.56 5.16 -17.02
N ALA A 407 12.53 4.18 -16.12
CA ALA A 407 11.52 3.11 -16.13
C ALA A 407 10.10 3.66 -15.93
N LEU A 408 9.88 4.50 -14.90
CA LEU A 408 8.59 5.12 -14.63
C LEU A 408 8.19 6.11 -15.73
N GLY A 409 9.15 6.87 -16.26
CA GLY A 409 8.94 7.79 -17.40
C GLY A 409 8.51 7.06 -18.65
N GLY A 410 9.16 5.95 -18.97
CA GLY A 410 8.76 5.06 -20.07
C GLY A 410 7.32 4.54 -19.91
N VAL A 411 6.96 4.09 -18.70
CA VAL A 411 5.57 3.69 -18.38
C VAL A 411 4.61 4.87 -18.60
N ALA A 412 4.96 6.06 -18.10
CA ALA A 412 4.10 7.26 -18.24
C ALA A 412 3.84 7.61 -19.71
N VAL A 413 4.89 7.62 -20.53
CA VAL A 413 4.79 7.92 -21.96
C VAL A 413 3.92 6.90 -22.69
N VAL A 414 4.20 5.59 -22.51
CA VAL A 414 3.42 4.54 -23.17
C VAL A 414 1.97 4.53 -22.68
N ALA A 415 1.73 4.68 -21.39
CA ALA A 415 0.37 4.76 -20.85
C ALA A 415 -0.39 5.97 -21.38
N LEU A 416 0.27 7.13 -21.54
CA LEU A 416 -0.33 8.32 -22.12
C LEU A 416 -0.71 8.11 -23.59
N VAL A 417 0.15 7.45 -24.38
CA VAL A 417 -0.15 7.11 -25.78
C VAL A 417 -1.34 6.15 -25.88
N LEU A 418 -1.39 5.14 -25.01
CA LEU A 418 -2.49 4.18 -24.98
C LEU A 418 -3.82 4.86 -24.60
N THR A 419 -3.81 5.77 -23.64
CA THR A 419 -5.03 6.50 -23.23
C THR A 419 -5.54 7.45 -24.31
N ARG A 420 -4.65 8.05 -25.12
CA ARG A 420 -5.05 8.93 -26.24
C ARG A 420 -5.62 8.16 -27.43
N ARG A 421 -5.22 6.91 -27.65
CA ARG A 421 -5.69 6.12 -28.81
C ARG A 421 -7.11 5.58 -28.67
N GLY A 422 -7.76 5.71 -27.49
CA GLY A 422 -9.10 5.23 -27.21
C GLY A 422 -9.26 3.68 -27.33
N PRO A 423 -10.30 3.08 -26.77
CA PRO A 423 -10.63 1.70 -27.12
C PRO A 423 -11.04 1.69 -28.61
N ARG A 424 -10.33 0.90 -29.44
CA ARG A 424 -10.84 0.55 -30.75
C ARG A 424 -12.17 -0.14 -30.53
N ALA A 425 -13.27 0.48 -30.98
CA ALA A 425 -14.56 -0.17 -31.02
C ALA A 425 -14.37 -1.49 -31.81
N THR A 426 -14.34 -2.61 -31.10
CA THR A 426 -14.58 -3.91 -31.72
C THR A 426 -16.04 -3.89 -32.08
N VAL A 427 -16.32 -3.55 -33.34
CA VAL A 427 -17.64 -3.78 -33.96
C VAL A 427 -17.87 -5.29 -33.86
N PRO A 428 -18.92 -5.76 -33.13
CA PRO A 428 -19.27 -7.17 -33.19
C PRO A 428 -19.81 -7.42 -34.61
N GLY A 429 -19.12 -8.30 -35.38
CA GLY A 429 -19.65 -8.88 -36.60
C GLY A 429 -20.63 -9.99 -36.29
#